data_e3a1e22ace8a6b8a84c64ab931829613
#
_entry.id   e3a1e22ace8a6b8a84c64ab931829613
#
_cell.length_a   1.000
_cell.length_b   1.000
_cell.length_c   1.000
_cell.angle_alpha   90.00
_cell.angle_beta   90.00
_cell.angle_gamma   90.00
#
_symmetry.space_group_name_H-M   'P 1'
#
loop_
_entity.id
_entity.type
_entity.pdbx_description
1 polymer ?
#
loop_
_entity_poly.entity_id
_entity_poly.type
_entity_poly.pdbx_seq_one_letter_code
_entity_poly.pdbx_strand_id
1 'polypeptide(L)'
;YIIVIIMSRLLNVEASFDLAENLYDYEKDLIIIAGPTCVGKSLIAIELAKKIDGVLINADSVQVYEDLRLLSARPSEEDMRQIPHFLYGYVKAEKNYSIADWLQQLHKVLDNLKKTKKTAILVGGSGLYLNSVINGLAPIPRLKEEIKKESLLKLNEIGIDNFKKINFN
;
A
#
# COMPACT_ATOMS: atom_id res chain seq x y z
N TYR A 1 6.84 -3.90 16.36
CA TYR A 1 5.56 -3.25 16.69
C TYR A 1 5.05 -2.46 15.48
N ILE A 2 3.72 -2.46 15.23
CA ILE A 2 3.06 -1.69 14.18
C ILE A 2 2.28 -0.57 14.84
N ILE A 3 2.50 0.67 14.40
CA ILE A 3 1.70 1.82 14.83
C ILE A 3 0.85 2.27 13.67
N VAL A 4 -0.46 2.38 13.88
CA VAL A 4 -1.42 2.82 12.87
C VAL A 4 -1.94 4.21 13.24
N ILE A 5 -1.72 5.17 12.35
CA ILE A 5 -2.25 6.52 12.44
C ILE A 5 -3.37 6.65 11.42
N ILE A 6 -4.63 6.77 11.89
CA ILE A 6 -5.78 6.93 11.01
C ILE A 6 -6.16 8.40 10.95
N MET A 7 -6.06 8.99 9.77
CA MET A 7 -6.45 10.37 9.50
C MET A 7 -7.89 10.42 8.98
N SER A 8 -8.80 10.95 9.76
CA SER A 8 -10.21 11.09 9.39
C SER A 8 -10.59 12.49 8.89
N ARG A 9 -9.74 13.50 9.17
CA ARG A 9 -9.90 14.90 8.75
C ARG A 9 -8.53 15.51 8.46
N LEU A 10 -8.51 16.66 7.77
CA LEU A 10 -7.31 17.50 7.68
C LEU A 10 -6.89 17.85 9.11
N LEU A 11 -5.79 17.28 9.55
CA LEU A 11 -5.16 17.70 10.79
C LEU A 11 -4.45 19.04 10.55
N ASN A 12 -4.55 19.94 11.51
CA ASN A 12 -3.66 21.07 11.58
C ASN A 12 -2.21 20.53 11.61
N VAL A 13 -1.30 21.17 10.85
CA VAL A 13 0.10 20.75 10.77
C VAL A 13 0.74 20.66 12.16
N GLU A 14 0.41 21.59 13.08
CA GLU A 14 0.88 21.59 14.47
C GLU A 14 0.44 20.34 15.25
N ALA A 15 -0.83 19.95 15.17
CA ALA A 15 -1.32 18.71 15.80
C ALA A 15 -0.65 17.44 15.24
N SER A 16 -0.16 17.51 14.00
CA SER A 16 0.61 16.43 13.38
C SER A 16 2.03 16.35 13.94
N PHE A 17 2.61 17.48 14.33
CA PHE A 17 3.92 17.53 14.98
C PHE A 17 3.88 16.94 16.40
N ASP A 18 2.86 17.27 17.20
CA ASP A 18 2.67 16.69 18.52
C ASP A 18 2.52 15.16 18.48
N LEU A 19 1.83 14.66 17.44
CA LEU A 19 1.71 13.23 17.21
C LEU A 19 3.07 12.59 16.86
N ALA A 20 3.87 13.28 16.05
CA ALA A 20 5.20 12.81 15.66
C ALA A 20 6.17 12.80 16.86
N GLU A 21 6.13 13.80 17.75
CA GLU A 21 6.96 13.86 18.95
C GLU A 21 6.61 12.75 19.95
N ASN A 22 5.33 12.48 20.17
CA ASN A 22 4.88 11.38 21.02
C ASN A 22 5.23 9.99 20.46
N LEU A 23 5.50 9.89 19.16
CA LEU A 23 5.91 8.64 18.51
C LEU A 23 7.43 8.39 18.53
N TYR A 24 8.24 9.39 18.90
CA TYR A 24 9.69 9.31 18.82
C TYR A 24 10.33 8.31 19.81
N ASP A 25 9.63 8.01 20.91
CA ASP A 25 10.17 7.25 22.07
C ASP A 25 10.06 5.71 21.94
N TYR A 26 9.57 5.20 20.79
CA TYR A 26 9.37 3.77 20.58
C TYR A 26 10.28 3.22 19.47
N GLU A 27 11.01 2.13 19.74
CA GLU A 27 11.60 1.30 18.67
C GLU A 27 10.49 0.73 17.79
N LYS A 28 10.39 1.22 16.55
CA LYS A 28 9.27 0.92 15.65
C LYS A 28 9.73 0.21 14.40
N ASP A 29 9.18 -0.97 14.17
CA ASP A 29 9.44 -1.71 12.95
C ASP A 29 8.69 -1.13 11.74
N LEU A 30 7.44 -0.65 11.95
CA LEU A 30 6.58 -0.13 10.90
C LEU A 30 5.56 0.87 11.44
N ILE A 31 5.48 2.04 10.81
CA ILE A 31 4.42 3.03 11.03
C ILE A 31 3.48 3.00 9.83
N ILE A 32 2.17 3.04 10.06
CA ILE A 32 1.15 3.10 9.02
C ILE A 32 0.39 4.42 9.14
N ILE A 33 0.42 5.24 8.07
CA ILE A 33 -0.38 6.46 7.95
C ILE A 33 -1.50 6.19 6.96
N ALA A 34 -2.72 6.01 7.46
CA ALA A 34 -3.90 5.65 6.70
C ALA A 34 -4.93 6.76 6.68
N GLY A 35 -5.76 6.82 5.63
CA GLY A 35 -6.88 7.77 5.56
C GLY A 35 -7.32 8.04 4.12
N PRO A 36 -8.45 8.77 3.92
CA PRO A 36 -8.98 9.08 2.60
C PRO A 36 -8.04 9.99 1.80
N THR A 37 -8.33 10.14 0.52
CA THR A 37 -7.59 11.05 -0.37
C THR A 37 -7.70 12.50 0.12
N CYS A 38 -6.68 13.31 -0.12
CA CYS A 38 -6.62 14.76 0.20
C CYS A 38 -6.65 15.14 1.68
N VAL A 39 -6.47 14.22 2.64
CA VAL A 39 -6.39 14.56 4.08
C VAL A 39 -4.98 14.95 4.56
N GLY A 40 -4.01 15.08 3.65
CA GLY A 40 -2.65 15.51 4.01
C GLY A 40 -1.69 14.38 4.44
N LYS A 41 -2.03 13.09 4.22
CA LYS A 41 -1.18 11.95 4.59
C LYS A 41 0.28 12.09 4.15
N SER A 42 0.50 12.44 2.88
CA SER A 42 1.84 12.53 2.30
C SER A 42 2.68 13.62 2.97
N LEU A 43 2.08 14.77 3.27
CA LEU A 43 2.77 15.86 3.96
C LEU A 43 3.22 15.44 5.35
N ILE A 44 2.31 14.87 6.14
CA ILE A 44 2.61 14.38 7.49
C ILE A 44 3.67 13.27 7.44
N ALA A 45 3.56 12.37 6.49
CA ALA A 45 4.52 11.28 6.32
C ALA A 45 5.93 11.78 6.01
N ILE A 46 6.07 12.79 5.15
CA ILE A 46 7.36 13.42 4.81
C ILE A 46 7.96 14.08 6.05
N GLU A 47 7.19 14.88 6.78
CA GLU A 47 7.68 15.57 7.97
C GLU A 47 8.05 14.60 9.09
N LEU A 48 7.25 13.55 9.29
CA LEU A 48 7.60 12.48 10.22
C LEU A 48 8.89 11.77 9.81
N ALA A 49 9.01 11.40 8.54
CA ALA A 49 10.20 10.71 8.03
C ALA A 49 11.49 11.53 8.22
N LYS A 50 11.44 12.86 8.03
CA LYS A 50 12.58 13.76 8.31
C LYS A 50 13.02 13.70 9.78
N LYS A 51 12.05 13.63 10.70
CA LYS A 51 12.33 13.64 12.14
C LYS A 51 12.92 12.32 12.66
N ILE A 52 12.51 11.19 12.09
CA ILE A 52 12.85 9.86 12.63
C ILE A 52 13.78 9.03 11.72
N ASP A 53 14.44 9.68 10.76
CA ASP A 53 15.23 9.02 9.70
C ASP A 53 14.44 7.90 9.01
N GLY A 54 13.20 8.22 8.62
CA GLY A 54 12.27 7.27 8.04
C GLY A 54 12.37 7.19 6.52
N VAL A 55 11.72 6.17 5.96
CA VAL A 55 11.48 6.01 4.53
C VAL A 55 10.00 5.82 4.27
N LEU A 56 9.50 6.35 3.15
CA LEU A 56 8.11 6.23 2.78
C LEU A 56 7.87 5.03 1.85
N ILE A 57 6.83 4.27 2.13
CA ILE A 57 6.42 3.12 1.32
C ILE A 57 4.96 3.31 0.93
N ASN A 58 4.69 3.20 -0.37
CA ASN A 58 3.33 3.37 -0.89
C ASN A 58 2.40 2.22 -0.50
N ALA A 59 1.21 2.55 0.03
CA ALA A 59 0.09 1.65 0.28
C ALA A 59 -1.20 2.10 -0.45
N ASP A 60 -1.03 2.69 -1.63
CA ASP A 60 -2.12 3.08 -2.52
C ASP A 60 -2.06 2.25 -3.81
N SER A 61 -3.15 1.56 -4.15
CA SER A 61 -3.22 0.65 -5.29
C SER A 61 -3.16 1.36 -6.66
N VAL A 62 -3.37 2.67 -6.71
CA VAL A 62 -3.28 3.46 -7.94
C VAL A 62 -1.88 4.08 -8.10
N GLN A 63 -1.26 4.51 -7.01
CA GLN A 63 0.07 5.13 -7.03
C GLN A 63 1.21 4.16 -7.38
N VAL A 64 0.95 2.85 -7.46
CA VAL A 64 1.93 1.86 -7.93
C VAL A 64 2.22 2.00 -9.42
N TYR A 65 1.26 2.54 -10.21
CA TYR A 65 1.38 2.61 -11.66
C TYR A 65 2.21 3.79 -12.13
N GLU A 66 3.18 3.51 -13.02
CA GLU A 66 4.11 4.49 -13.58
C GLU A 66 3.38 5.61 -14.34
N ASP A 67 2.40 5.23 -15.16
CA ASP A 67 1.69 6.11 -16.09
C ASP A 67 0.64 7.00 -15.43
N LEU A 68 0.21 6.69 -14.20
CA LEU A 68 -0.88 7.40 -13.52
C LEU A 68 -0.41 8.47 -12.53
N ARG A 69 0.73 9.10 -12.78
CA ARG A 69 1.34 10.04 -11.84
C ARG A 69 0.41 11.18 -11.43
N LEU A 70 -0.16 11.88 -12.41
CA LEU A 70 -1.04 13.05 -12.18
C LEU A 70 -2.38 12.63 -11.58
N LEU A 71 -2.99 11.57 -12.13
CA LEU A 71 -4.32 11.10 -11.71
C LEU A 71 -4.31 10.55 -10.28
N SER A 72 -3.20 9.97 -9.84
CA SER A 72 -3.09 9.38 -8.50
C SER A 72 -2.56 10.35 -7.44
N ALA A 73 -2.26 11.59 -7.81
CA ALA A 73 -1.59 12.57 -6.93
C ALA A 73 -0.35 11.97 -6.23
N ARG A 74 0.46 11.22 -6.99
CA ARG A 74 1.71 10.63 -6.50
C ARG A 74 2.70 11.74 -6.09
N PRO A 75 3.54 11.54 -5.07
CA PRO A 75 4.54 12.50 -4.63
C PRO A 75 5.36 13.08 -5.78
N SER A 76 5.69 14.36 -5.70
CA SER A 76 6.50 15.06 -6.70
C SER A 76 7.95 14.53 -6.69
N GLU A 77 8.70 14.83 -7.73
CA GLU A 77 10.15 14.50 -7.74
C GLU A 77 10.92 15.25 -6.65
N GLU A 78 10.45 16.43 -6.31
CA GLU A 78 11.03 17.23 -5.24
C GLU A 78 10.80 16.56 -3.88
N ASP A 79 9.60 16.06 -3.61
CA ASP A 79 9.29 15.28 -2.41
C ASP A 79 10.15 14.02 -2.34
N MET A 80 10.25 13.30 -3.47
CA MET A 80 11.02 12.06 -3.56
C MET A 80 12.55 12.26 -3.43
N ARG A 81 13.05 13.47 -3.68
CA ARG A 81 14.46 13.81 -3.44
C ARG A 81 14.77 14.09 -1.97
N GLN A 82 13.78 14.52 -1.20
CA GLN A 82 13.98 14.84 0.22
C GLN A 82 14.12 13.58 1.08
N ILE A 83 13.38 12.52 0.74
CA ILE A 83 13.28 11.30 1.53
C ILE A 83 13.18 10.10 0.59
N PRO A 84 13.77 8.94 0.91
CA PRO A 84 13.60 7.74 0.11
C PRO A 84 12.12 7.30 0.05
N HIS A 85 11.61 7.09 -1.16
CA HIS A 85 10.27 6.62 -1.43
C HIS A 85 10.30 5.26 -2.14
N PHE A 86 9.51 4.31 -1.69
CA PHE A 86 9.44 2.96 -2.24
C PHE A 86 8.03 2.60 -2.71
N LEU A 87 7.94 1.77 -3.71
CA LEU A 87 6.71 1.23 -4.29
C LEU A 87 5.77 2.29 -4.92
N TYR A 88 6.34 3.40 -5.36
CA TYR A 88 5.65 4.42 -6.15
C TYR A 88 6.03 4.30 -7.62
N GLY A 89 5.03 4.20 -8.51
CA GLY A 89 5.22 4.29 -9.96
C GLY A 89 6.26 3.34 -10.55
N TYR A 90 6.16 2.06 -10.26
CA TYR A 90 7.09 1.04 -10.71
C TYR A 90 6.42 -0.09 -11.52
N VAL A 91 5.10 -0.01 -11.68
CA VAL A 91 4.30 -0.98 -12.43
C VAL A 91 3.74 -0.30 -13.66
N LYS A 92 3.92 -0.89 -14.85
CA LYS A 92 3.30 -0.40 -16.07
C LYS A 92 1.79 -0.67 -16.06
N ALA A 93 0.97 0.25 -16.61
CA ALA A 93 -0.49 0.15 -16.59
C ALA A 93 -1.04 -1.12 -17.28
N GLU A 94 -0.31 -1.65 -18.27
CA GLU A 94 -0.67 -2.87 -18.99
C GLU A 94 -0.52 -4.15 -18.14
N LYS A 95 0.22 -4.06 -17.04
CA LYS A 95 0.52 -5.22 -16.21
C LYS A 95 -0.60 -5.49 -15.20
N ASN A 96 -1.14 -6.70 -15.23
CA ASN A 96 -1.97 -7.19 -14.13
C ASN A 96 -1.13 -7.24 -12.85
N TYR A 97 -1.47 -6.38 -11.90
CA TYR A 97 -0.76 -6.27 -10.64
C TYR A 97 -1.70 -6.51 -9.46
N SER A 98 -1.39 -7.52 -8.68
CA SER A 98 -2.21 -7.97 -7.57
C SER A 98 -1.68 -7.48 -6.22
N ILE A 99 -2.55 -7.52 -5.20
CA ILE A 99 -2.15 -7.27 -3.81
C ILE A 99 -1.06 -8.25 -3.34
N ALA A 100 -1.07 -9.49 -3.81
CA ALA A 100 -0.04 -10.48 -3.47
C ALA A 100 1.33 -10.07 -4.05
N ASP A 101 1.35 -9.53 -5.27
CA ASP A 101 2.58 -9.00 -5.88
C ASP A 101 3.10 -7.79 -5.10
N TRP A 102 2.20 -6.87 -4.70
CA TRP A 102 2.56 -5.72 -3.88
C TRP A 102 3.11 -6.15 -2.52
N LEU A 103 2.45 -7.07 -1.82
CA LEU A 103 2.90 -7.55 -0.52
C LEU A 103 4.28 -8.22 -0.60
N GLN A 104 4.54 -8.96 -1.67
CA GLN A 104 5.86 -9.53 -1.92
C GLN A 104 6.95 -8.45 -2.09
N GLN A 105 6.64 -7.36 -2.81
CA GLN A 105 7.58 -6.24 -2.94
C GLN A 105 7.76 -5.50 -1.62
N LEU A 106 6.67 -5.30 -0.86
CA LEU A 106 6.74 -4.72 0.48
C LEU A 106 7.69 -5.51 1.38
N HIS A 107 7.56 -6.83 1.44
CA HIS A 107 8.45 -7.67 2.25
C HIS A 107 9.91 -7.50 1.85
N LYS A 108 10.22 -7.45 0.55
CA LYS A 108 11.61 -7.20 0.07
C LYS A 108 12.15 -5.85 0.55
N VAL A 109 11.31 -4.81 0.50
CA VAL A 109 11.70 -3.47 1.00
C VAL A 109 11.96 -3.53 2.49
N LEU A 110 11.04 -4.10 3.28
CA LEU A 110 11.18 -4.20 4.73
C LEU A 110 12.43 -5.01 5.14
N ASP A 111 12.71 -6.13 4.47
CA ASP A 111 13.92 -6.94 4.75
C ASP A 111 15.21 -6.18 4.45
N ASN A 112 15.23 -5.34 3.42
CA ASN A 112 16.36 -4.46 3.14
C ASN A 112 16.51 -3.36 4.19
N LEU A 113 15.40 -2.80 4.68
CA LEU A 113 15.41 -1.74 5.68
C LEU A 113 15.89 -2.23 7.05
N LYS A 114 15.63 -3.47 7.43
CA LYS A 114 16.18 -4.08 8.67
C LYS A 114 17.69 -3.93 8.78
N LYS A 115 18.42 -3.86 7.65
CA LYS A 115 19.87 -3.70 7.61
C LYS A 115 20.34 -2.25 7.81
N THR A 116 19.42 -1.28 7.64
CA THR A 116 19.78 0.15 7.57
C THR A 116 19.37 0.96 8.81
N LYS A 117 18.70 0.36 9.77
CA LYS A 117 18.10 1.02 10.95
C LYS A 117 17.09 2.11 10.65
N LYS A 118 16.64 2.25 9.38
CA LYS A 118 15.64 3.24 8.99
C LYS A 118 14.23 2.77 9.33
N THR A 119 13.42 3.69 9.83
CA THR A 119 12.02 3.39 10.16
C THR A 119 11.17 3.35 8.87
N ALA A 120 10.42 2.28 8.67
CA ALA A 120 9.49 2.15 7.57
C ALA A 120 8.16 2.88 7.88
N ILE A 121 7.73 3.78 6.98
CA ILE A 121 6.45 4.50 7.08
C ILE A 121 5.60 4.13 5.87
N LEU A 122 4.55 3.35 6.09
CA LEU A 122 3.59 2.93 5.07
C LEU A 122 2.50 4.00 4.92
N VAL A 123 2.32 4.54 3.72
CA VAL A 123 1.40 5.66 3.48
C VAL A 123 0.40 5.31 2.40
N GLY A 124 -0.90 5.39 2.71
CA GLY A 124 -1.92 5.13 1.70
C GLY A 124 -3.35 5.11 2.20
N GLY A 125 -4.28 4.83 1.28
CA GLY A 125 -5.71 4.76 1.55
C GLY A 125 -6.35 3.44 1.09
N SER A 126 -5.57 2.53 0.50
CA SER A 126 -6.11 1.25 0.01
C SER A 126 -6.32 0.27 1.15
N GLY A 127 -7.56 0.20 1.64
CA GLY A 127 -7.91 -0.62 2.80
C GLY A 127 -7.48 -2.08 2.69
N LEU A 128 -7.58 -2.67 1.49
CA LEU A 128 -7.15 -4.04 1.25
C LEU A 128 -5.62 -4.21 1.41
N TYR A 129 -4.82 -3.23 0.95
CA TYR A 129 -3.38 -3.23 1.13
C TYR A 129 -3.02 -3.16 2.61
N LEU A 130 -3.60 -2.20 3.32
CA LEU A 130 -3.35 -2.01 4.76
C LEU A 130 -3.79 -3.22 5.58
N ASN A 131 -4.97 -3.77 5.28
CA ASN A 131 -5.46 -4.97 5.94
C ASN A 131 -4.55 -6.18 5.73
N SER A 132 -3.99 -6.33 4.51
CA SER A 132 -3.07 -7.45 4.22
C SER A 132 -1.75 -7.37 4.98
N VAL A 133 -1.31 -6.16 5.34
CA VAL A 133 -0.12 -5.97 6.18
C VAL A 133 -0.37 -6.38 7.63
N ILE A 134 -1.55 -6.06 8.14
CA ILE A 134 -1.91 -6.31 9.55
C ILE A 134 -2.33 -7.77 9.77
N ASN A 135 -3.17 -8.30 8.89
CA ASN A 135 -3.83 -9.59 9.07
C ASN A 135 -3.33 -10.69 8.10
N GLY A 136 -2.46 -10.32 7.15
CA GLY A 136 -2.05 -11.22 6.08
C GLY A 136 -3.11 -11.37 4.98
N LEU A 137 -2.80 -12.22 4.01
CA LEU A 137 -3.72 -12.64 2.95
C LEU A 137 -4.14 -14.09 3.19
N ALA A 138 -5.38 -14.41 2.88
CA ALA A 138 -5.83 -15.80 2.83
C ALA A 138 -4.94 -16.58 1.84
N PRO A 139 -4.53 -17.81 2.16
CA PRO A 139 -3.68 -18.64 1.31
C PRO A 139 -4.47 -19.20 0.12
N ILE A 140 -4.89 -18.30 -0.78
CA ILE A 140 -5.59 -18.67 -2.01
C ILE A 140 -4.53 -19.04 -3.04
N PRO A 141 -4.50 -20.29 -3.55
CA PRO A 141 -3.55 -20.68 -4.57
C PRO A 141 -3.76 -19.88 -5.86
N ARG A 142 -2.66 -19.58 -6.56
CA ARG A 142 -2.75 -18.95 -7.89
C ARG A 142 -3.43 -19.92 -8.86
N LEU A 143 -4.56 -19.50 -9.40
CA LEU A 143 -5.24 -20.27 -10.45
C LEU A 143 -4.40 -20.23 -11.72
N LYS A 144 -4.27 -21.40 -12.36
CA LYS A 144 -3.67 -21.49 -13.70
C LYS A 144 -4.54 -20.75 -14.71
N GLU A 145 -3.92 -20.11 -15.69
CA GLU A 145 -4.64 -19.34 -16.72
C GLU A 145 -5.61 -20.22 -17.54
N GLU A 146 -5.28 -21.51 -17.70
CA GLU A 146 -6.16 -22.49 -18.36
C GLU A 146 -7.49 -22.63 -17.61
N ILE A 147 -7.44 -22.75 -16.27
CA ILE A 147 -8.63 -22.88 -15.41
C ILE A 147 -9.49 -21.61 -15.48
N LYS A 148 -8.87 -20.44 -15.50
CA LYS A 148 -9.60 -19.17 -15.64
C LYS A 148 -10.32 -19.09 -16.98
N LYS A 149 -9.63 -19.44 -18.08
CA LYS A 149 -10.21 -19.46 -19.42
C LYS A 149 -11.37 -20.44 -19.53
N GLU A 150 -11.19 -21.66 -19.02
CA GLU A 150 -12.23 -22.68 -19.00
C GLU A 150 -13.46 -22.22 -18.21
N SER A 151 -13.25 -21.64 -17.04
CA SER A 151 -14.32 -21.10 -16.20
C SER A 151 -15.08 -19.97 -16.90
N LEU A 152 -14.38 -19.07 -17.61
CA LEU A 152 -15.01 -17.99 -18.38
C LEU A 152 -15.80 -18.50 -19.57
N LEU A 153 -15.27 -19.49 -20.32
CA LEU A 153 -16.01 -20.13 -21.41
C LEU A 153 -17.28 -20.77 -20.91
N LYS A 154 -17.21 -21.52 -19.81
CA LYS A 154 -18.37 -22.15 -19.20
C LYS A 154 -19.39 -21.15 -18.68
N LEU A 155 -18.92 -20.03 -18.06
CA LEU A 155 -19.81 -18.95 -17.64
C LEU A 155 -20.56 -18.34 -18.83
N ASN A 156 -19.88 -18.10 -19.95
CA ASN A 156 -20.49 -17.55 -21.16
C ASN A 156 -21.47 -18.52 -21.82
N GLU A 157 -21.20 -19.83 -21.76
CA GLU A 157 -22.06 -20.88 -22.34
C GLU A 157 -23.36 -21.05 -21.56
N ILE A 158 -23.30 -21.15 -20.23
CA ILE A 158 -24.47 -21.52 -19.41
C ILE A 158 -25.14 -20.34 -18.70
N GLY A 159 -24.52 -19.16 -18.73
CA GLY A 159 -24.97 -17.94 -18.05
C GLY A 159 -24.74 -17.96 -16.52
N ILE A 160 -24.79 -16.75 -15.93
CA ILE A 160 -24.40 -16.53 -14.53
C ILE A 160 -25.28 -17.31 -13.52
N ASP A 161 -26.59 -17.43 -13.78
CA ASP A 161 -27.52 -18.06 -12.86
C ASP A 161 -27.31 -19.58 -12.79
N ASN A 162 -26.97 -20.20 -13.90
CA ASN A 162 -26.63 -21.62 -13.95
C ASN A 162 -25.20 -21.88 -13.44
N PHE A 163 -24.27 -20.96 -13.73
CA PHE A 163 -22.89 -21.06 -13.23
C PHE A 163 -22.83 -21.03 -11.70
N LYS A 164 -23.63 -20.18 -11.05
CA LYS A 164 -23.74 -20.13 -9.57
C LYS A 164 -24.23 -21.43 -8.93
N LYS A 165 -24.95 -22.28 -9.69
CA LYS A 165 -25.47 -23.56 -9.22
C LYS A 165 -24.46 -24.70 -9.33
N ILE A 166 -23.33 -24.47 -9.99
CA ILE A 166 -22.27 -25.48 -10.09
C ILE A 166 -21.57 -25.55 -8.74
N ASN A 167 -21.73 -26.67 -8.05
CA ASN A 167 -20.95 -26.96 -6.86
C ASN A 167 -19.53 -27.35 -7.33
N PHE A 168 -18.56 -26.51 -7.01
CA PHE A 168 -17.16 -26.88 -7.14
C PHE A 168 -16.82 -27.77 -5.94
N ASN A 169 -16.74 -29.09 -6.18
CA ASN A 169 -16.20 -30.03 -5.20
C ASN A 169 -14.68 -29.96 -5.17
#